data_4769aca23727e13288f81fd680374c2e
#
_entry.id   4769aca23727e13288f81fd680374c2e
#
_cell.length_a   1.000
_cell.length_b   1.000
_cell.length_c   1.000
_cell.angle_alpha   90.00
_cell.angle_beta   90.00
_cell.angle_gamma   90.00
#
_symmetry.space_group_name_H-M   'P 1'
#
loop_
_entity.id
_entity.type
_entity.pdbx_description
1 polymer ?
#
loop_
_entity_poly.entity_id
_entity_poly.type
_entity_poly.pdbx_seq_one_letter_code
_entity_poly.pdbx_strand_id
1 'polypeptide(L)'
;MDWYYYIALAAIASQLLFLFQTYNNYRYAVKKYKRERAWYRPRTVLIVPCRGLDSEFEQNITSFFEQDYENYLLWFVVGEDSDPAYSELCRLKEQLSQNSKAQDVRIFVAGRGQTCSQKIHNLLYCYERISSDIDVMAFADSDICVQSNWLSHIVYPLRKSKYGAASGYRWFVPKQNNLASLALAAINAKVAQLLGNTRFNQAWGGSMAIRVDVFRKLGLDKIWPKTLSDDLSLSRAVKKAGLIVAFVPACLVASHEAATWRELFEFSRRQFMITRVSAPKTWWFGLFSGLYSILGIWAAAGLAIYAGAIQHEHLLLFAAVPIVFFVGQLVRAILRQRMAGRLLERERRAMRAACAADILAFWLWSLLMLVLIISSAFGRTVCWRGIRYKLLGPTEIIVEGPSSR
;
A
#
# COMPACT_ATOMS: atom_id res chain seq x y z
N MET A 1 10.09 -5.29 -42.61
CA MET A 1 9.55 -5.73 -41.27
C MET A 1 10.65 -6.13 -40.28
N ASP A 2 11.90 -5.98 -40.62
CA ASP A 2 13.04 -6.36 -39.75
C ASP A 2 13.08 -5.65 -38.41
N TRP A 3 12.56 -4.43 -38.34
CA TRP A 3 12.43 -3.69 -37.08
C TRP A 3 11.52 -4.40 -36.02
N TYR A 4 10.49 -5.15 -36.48
CA TYR A 4 9.62 -5.89 -35.57
C TYR A 4 10.36 -7.02 -34.86
N TYR A 5 11.32 -7.66 -35.53
CA TYR A 5 12.13 -8.71 -34.93
C TYR A 5 12.84 -8.23 -33.65
N TYR A 6 13.50 -7.08 -33.71
CA TYR A 6 14.20 -6.51 -32.56
C TYR A 6 13.24 -6.06 -31.47
N ILE A 7 12.09 -5.46 -31.82
CA ILE A 7 11.05 -5.08 -30.83
C ILE A 7 10.47 -6.31 -30.16
N ALA A 8 10.18 -7.38 -30.88
CA ALA A 8 9.63 -8.62 -30.33
C ALA A 8 10.63 -9.27 -29.35
N LEU A 9 11.90 -9.36 -29.70
CA LEU A 9 12.94 -9.89 -28.80
C LEU A 9 13.08 -9.02 -27.55
N ALA A 10 13.13 -7.71 -27.69
CA ALA A 10 13.18 -6.78 -26.55
C ALA A 10 11.95 -6.91 -25.65
N ALA A 11 10.75 -7.05 -26.24
CA ALA A 11 9.51 -7.25 -25.51
C ALA A 11 9.51 -8.58 -24.75
N ILE A 12 9.92 -9.68 -25.38
CA ILE A 12 10.05 -10.99 -24.72
C ILE A 12 11.07 -10.93 -23.58
N ALA A 13 12.27 -10.39 -23.83
CA ALA A 13 13.31 -10.28 -22.81
C ALA A 13 12.86 -9.45 -21.60
N SER A 14 12.21 -8.30 -21.84
CA SER A 14 11.69 -7.46 -20.75
C SER A 14 10.56 -8.14 -19.97
N GLN A 15 9.68 -8.90 -20.63
CA GLN A 15 8.64 -9.69 -19.93
C GLN A 15 9.26 -10.77 -19.03
N LEU A 16 10.31 -11.45 -19.49
CA LEU A 16 11.05 -12.43 -18.68
C LEU A 16 11.73 -11.77 -17.47
N LEU A 17 12.29 -10.56 -17.63
CA LEU A 17 12.85 -9.78 -16.52
C LEU A 17 11.77 -9.40 -15.49
N PHE A 18 10.59 -8.97 -15.92
CA PHE A 18 9.46 -8.70 -15.00
C PHE A 18 9.00 -9.96 -14.28
N LEU A 19 8.96 -11.10 -14.96
CA LEU A 19 8.63 -12.38 -14.34
C LEU A 19 9.68 -12.77 -13.29
N PHE A 20 10.95 -12.67 -13.62
CA PHE A 20 12.05 -12.92 -12.70
C PHE A 20 12.00 -12.00 -11.47
N GLN A 21 11.73 -10.69 -11.66
CA GLN A 21 11.55 -9.75 -10.55
C GLN A 21 10.38 -10.16 -9.65
N THR A 22 9.23 -10.55 -10.25
CA THR A 22 8.06 -11.01 -9.49
C THR A 22 8.37 -12.28 -8.67
N TYR A 23 9.10 -13.22 -9.27
CA TYR A 23 9.55 -14.43 -8.59
C TYR A 23 10.50 -14.13 -7.42
N ASN A 24 11.43 -13.19 -7.60
CA ASN A 24 12.31 -12.74 -6.52
C ASN A 24 11.54 -12.06 -5.37
N ASN A 25 10.54 -11.24 -5.68
CA ASN A 25 9.67 -10.62 -4.67
C ASN A 25 8.89 -11.69 -3.89
N TYR A 26 8.33 -12.68 -4.60
CA TYR A 26 7.66 -13.82 -3.98
C TYR A 26 8.60 -14.60 -3.04
N ARG A 27 9.80 -14.98 -3.51
CA ARG A 27 10.80 -15.69 -2.68
C ARG A 27 11.21 -14.86 -1.47
N TYR A 28 11.43 -13.56 -1.64
CA TYR A 28 11.76 -12.66 -0.54
C TYR A 28 10.65 -12.65 0.51
N ALA A 29 9.40 -12.45 0.09
CA ALA A 29 8.26 -12.39 1.00
C ALA A 29 8.11 -13.67 1.81
N VAL A 30 8.09 -14.83 1.15
CA VAL A 30 7.95 -16.14 1.82
C VAL A 30 9.14 -16.46 2.74
N LYS A 31 10.38 -16.12 2.34
CA LYS A 31 11.57 -16.35 3.17
C LYS A 31 11.61 -15.47 4.41
N LYS A 32 11.07 -14.23 4.32
CA LYS A 32 11.14 -13.25 5.42
C LYS A 32 9.97 -13.33 6.39
N TYR A 33 8.83 -13.85 5.95
CA TYR A 33 7.60 -13.93 6.74
C TYR A 33 7.77 -14.68 8.06
N LYS A 34 8.38 -15.88 8.05
CA LYS A 34 8.49 -16.77 9.22
C LYS A 34 9.68 -16.49 10.15
N ARG A 35 10.43 -15.41 9.93
CA ARG A 35 11.61 -15.14 10.76
C ARG A 35 11.23 -14.42 12.04
N GLU A 36 11.59 -14.97 13.18
CA GLU A 36 11.49 -14.30 14.47
C GLU A 36 12.34 -13.01 14.53
N ARG A 37 11.88 -12.01 15.29
CA ARG A 37 12.46 -10.67 15.38
C ARG A 37 12.61 -10.21 16.84
N ALA A 38 12.91 -11.15 17.75
CA ALA A 38 12.84 -10.90 19.19
C ALA A 38 13.93 -9.95 19.74
N TRP A 39 15.12 -9.90 19.14
CA TRP A 39 16.29 -9.28 19.77
C TRP A 39 16.46 -7.76 19.56
N TYR A 40 15.76 -7.15 18.59
CA TYR A 40 15.82 -5.70 18.35
C TYR A 40 14.50 -5.06 18.75
N ARG A 41 14.49 -4.42 19.93
CA ARG A 41 13.29 -3.82 20.54
C ARG A 41 13.59 -2.39 21.01
N PRO A 42 13.80 -1.41 20.07
CA PRO A 42 14.00 -0.01 20.42
C PRO A 42 12.76 0.54 21.11
N ARG A 43 12.92 1.59 21.91
CA ARG A 43 11.78 2.26 22.52
C ARG A 43 10.91 2.89 21.44
N THR A 44 9.70 2.42 21.30
CA THR A 44 8.83 2.69 20.16
C THR A 44 7.52 3.34 20.62
N VAL A 45 7.07 4.38 19.94
CA VAL A 45 5.71 4.87 20.05
C VAL A 45 4.90 4.37 18.85
N LEU A 46 3.80 3.65 19.12
CA LEU A 46 2.81 3.27 18.12
C LEU A 46 1.71 4.32 18.11
N ILE A 47 1.55 5.02 16.99
CA ILE A 47 0.59 6.11 16.80
C ILE A 47 -0.51 5.63 15.85
N VAL A 48 -1.76 5.69 16.30
CA VAL A 48 -2.95 5.24 15.58
C VAL A 48 -3.94 6.40 15.46
N PRO A 49 -3.99 7.09 14.30
CA PRO A 49 -5.00 8.11 14.05
C PRO A 49 -6.36 7.45 13.80
N CYS A 50 -7.37 7.87 14.55
CA CYS A 50 -8.72 7.33 14.49
C CYS A 50 -9.71 8.40 14.02
N ARG A 51 -10.76 7.97 13.30
CA ARG A 51 -11.88 8.81 12.88
C ARG A 51 -13.10 7.96 12.58
N GLY A 52 -14.16 8.15 13.33
CA GLY A 52 -15.39 7.36 13.22
C GLY A 52 -15.21 5.92 13.68
N LEU A 53 -16.26 5.14 13.58
CA LEU A 53 -16.26 3.71 13.94
C LEU A 53 -16.44 2.89 12.66
N ASP A 54 -15.45 2.08 12.34
CA ASP A 54 -15.54 1.04 11.31
C ASP A 54 -16.19 -0.22 11.91
N SER A 55 -16.76 -1.09 11.10
CA SER A 55 -17.49 -2.30 11.57
C SER A 55 -16.64 -3.26 12.43
N GLU A 56 -15.34 -3.19 12.32
CA GLU A 56 -14.37 -4.04 13.04
C GLU A 56 -13.49 -3.21 13.99
N PHE A 57 -13.94 -2.00 14.38
CA PHE A 57 -13.15 -1.04 15.14
C PHE A 57 -12.60 -1.63 16.43
N GLU A 58 -13.45 -2.25 17.25
CA GLU A 58 -13.04 -2.86 18.52
C GLU A 58 -11.95 -3.93 18.33
N GLN A 59 -12.13 -4.84 17.39
CA GLN A 59 -11.15 -5.89 17.07
C GLN A 59 -9.82 -5.28 16.58
N ASN A 60 -9.88 -4.29 15.72
CA ASN A 60 -8.70 -3.61 15.18
C ASN A 60 -7.93 -2.93 16.30
N ILE A 61 -8.60 -2.13 17.13
CA ILE A 61 -7.98 -1.42 18.26
C ILE A 61 -7.40 -2.39 19.27
N THR A 62 -8.13 -3.46 19.63
CA THR A 62 -7.65 -4.51 20.55
C THR A 62 -6.33 -5.11 20.08
N SER A 63 -6.15 -5.33 18.78
CA SER A 63 -4.93 -5.89 18.22
C SER A 63 -3.67 -5.05 18.50
N PHE A 64 -3.81 -3.74 18.73
CA PHE A 64 -2.69 -2.87 19.08
C PHE A 64 -2.30 -2.98 20.57
N PHE A 65 -3.24 -3.36 21.44
CA PHE A 65 -2.95 -3.65 22.86
C PHE A 65 -2.26 -5.01 23.04
N GLU A 66 -2.51 -5.95 22.12
CA GLU A 66 -2.02 -7.33 22.17
C GLU A 66 -0.62 -7.52 21.55
N GLN A 67 0.16 -6.45 21.38
CA GLN A 67 1.49 -6.57 20.80
C GLN A 67 2.46 -7.28 21.75
N ASP A 68 3.16 -8.30 21.24
CA ASP A 68 4.27 -8.97 21.93
C ASP A 68 5.54 -8.12 21.86
N TYR A 69 5.50 -6.95 22.51
CA TYR A 69 6.56 -5.96 22.50
C TYR A 69 6.56 -5.16 23.79
N GLU A 70 7.58 -5.32 24.63
CA GLU A 70 7.59 -4.77 25.99
C GLU A 70 7.98 -3.28 26.09
N ASN A 71 8.64 -2.75 25.05
CA ASN A 71 9.22 -1.42 25.07
C ASN A 71 8.48 -0.45 24.14
N TYR A 72 7.12 -0.33 24.32
CA TYR A 72 6.33 0.59 23.50
C TYR A 72 5.32 1.40 24.28
N LEU A 73 4.99 2.55 23.71
CA LEU A 73 3.88 3.42 24.07
C LEU A 73 2.80 3.29 23.00
N LEU A 74 1.54 3.27 23.37
CA LEU A 74 0.40 3.18 22.48
C LEU A 74 -0.40 4.48 22.52
N TRP A 75 -0.39 5.23 21.42
CA TRP A 75 -1.03 6.53 21.31
C TRP A 75 -2.12 6.51 20.24
N PHE A 76 -3.34 6.75 20.67
CA PHE A 76 -4.47 7.01 19.80
C PHE A 76 -4.66 8.52 19.66
N VAL A 77 -5.10 8.96 18.49
CA VAL A 77 -5.33 10.40 18.24
C VAL A 77 -6.55 10.60 17.35
N VAL A 78 -7.49 11.41 17.83
CA VAL A 78 -8.70 11.84 17.14
C VAL A 78 -8.62 13.33 16.80
N GLY A 79 -9.43 13.78 15.84
CA GLY A 79 -9.52 15.20 15.51
C GLY A 79 -10.34 16.00 16.52
N GLU A 80 -11.40 15.40 17.07
CA GLU A 80 -12.36 16.04 17.95
C GLU A 80 -12.83 15.05 19.02
N ASP A 81 -13.17 15.54 20.21
CA ASP A 81 -13.73 14.73 21.31
C ASP A 81 -15.16 14.27 21.03
N SER A 82 -15.86 14.98 20.15
CA SER A 82 -17.19 14.60 19.65
C SER A 82 -17.16 13.44 18.63
N ASP A 83 -15.97 13.03 18.16
CA ASP A 83 -15.83 11.86 17.26
C ASP A 83 -16.22 10.59 18.05
N PRO A 84 -17.12 9.72 17.51
CA PRO A 84 -17.53 8.49 18.18
C PRO A 84 -16.36 7.55 18.51
N ALA A 85 -15.24 7.65 17.78
CA ALA A 85 -14.03 6.91 18.10
C ALA A 85 -13.44 7.30 19.47
N TYR A 86 -13.61 8.55 19.92
CA TYR A 86 -13.03 9.01 21.17
C TYR A 86 -13.61 8.26 22.39
N SER A 87 -14.92 8.23 22.50
CA SER A 87 -15.60 7.53 23.62
C SER A 87 -15.29 6.03 23.63
N GLU A 88 -15.26 5.42 22.44
CA GLU A 88 -14.95 4.00 22.30
C GLU A 88 -13.49 3.68 22.65
N LEU A 89 -12.56 4.54 22.26
CA LEU A 89 -11.15 4.41 22.67
C LEU A 89 -10.97 4.54 24.18
N CYS A 90 -11.69 5.45 24.85
CA CYS A 90 -11.67 5.57 26.32
C CYS A 90 -12.15 4.27 26.97
N ARG A 91 -13.28 3.71 26.51
CA ARG A 91 -13.81 2.43 26.98
C ARG A 91 -12.80 1.29 26.82
N LEU A 92 -12.24 1.14 25.63
CA LEU A 92 -11.26 0.09 25.33
C LEU A 92 -9.95 0.26 26.13
N LYS A 93 -9.50 1.50 26.33
CA LYS A 93 -8.33 1.77 27.17
C LYS A 93 -8.55 1.29 28.58
N GLU A 94 -9.68 1.60 29.23
CA GLU A 94 -10.00 1.16 30.57
C GLU A 94 -10.02 -0.37 30.71
N GLN A 95 -10.56 -1.06 29.70
CA GLN A 95 -10.69 -2.52 29.69
C GLN A 95 -9.38 -3.26 29.41
N LEU A 96 -8.54 -2.73 28.50
CA LEU A 96 -7.43 -3.48 27.91
C LEU A 96 -6.06 -3.08 28.47
N SER A 97 -5.90 -1.87 29.05
CA SER A 97 -4.57 -1.37 29.44
C SER A 97 -3.87 -2.26 30.47
N GLN A 98 -4.61 -2.85 31.41
CA GLN A 98 -4.03 -3.70 32.47
C GLN A 98 -3.41 -5.00 31.93
N ASN A 99 -3.92 -5.50 30.80
CA ASN A 99 -3.45 -6.75 30.17
C ASN A 99 -2.49 -6.50 29.01
N SER A 100 -2.23 -5.24 28.67
CA SER A 100 -1.34 -4.84 27.59
C SER A 100 0.11 -4.81 28.05
N LYS A 101 1.04 -5.10 27.13
CA LYS A 101 2.47 -4.86 27.33
C LYS A 101 2.89 -3.39 27.04
N ALA A 102 1.96 -2.54 26.60
CA ALA A 102 2.23 -1.12 26.41
C ALA A 102 2.57 -0.46 27.75
N GLN A 103 3.69 0.25 27.81
CA GLN A 103 4.12 0.94 29.04
C GLN A 103 3.21 2.12 29.41
N ASP A 104 2.60 2.74 28.40
CA ASP A 104 1.64 3.83 28.58
C ASP A 104 0.67 3.87 27.39
N VAL A 105 -0.60 4.14 27.65
CA VAL A 105 -1.65 4.27 26.65
C VAL A 105 -2.27 5.65 26.76
N ARG A 106 -2.18 6.44 25.67
CA ARG A 106 -2.76 7.80 25.63
C ARG A 106 -3.75 7.96 24.50
N ILE A 107 -4.75 8.78 24.75
CA ILE A 107 -5.72 9.23 23.74
C ILE A 107 -5.61 10.74 23.66
N PHE A 108 -5.34 11.25 22.45
CA PHE A 108 -5.17 12.68 22.20
C PHE A 108 -6.30 13.22 21.32
N VAL A 109 -6.67 14.48 21.57
CA VAL A 109 -7.53 15.27 20.70
C VAL A 109 -6.67 16.33 20.05
N ALA A 110 -6.42 16.20 18.74
CA ALA A 110 -5.48 17.05 18.03
C ALA A 110 -6.07 18.35 17.49
N GLY A 111 -7.41 18.46 17.44
CA GLY A 111 -8.08 19.55 16.73
C GLY A 111 -8.17 19.32 15.21
N ARG A 112 -8.80 20.26 14.51
CA ARG A 112 -8.95 20.20 13.03
C ARG A 112 -7.69 20.66 12.31
N GLY A 113 -7.23 19.87 11.35
CA GLY A 113 -6.12 20.22 10.46
C GLY A 113 -6.55 21.26 9.42
N GLN A 114 -5.76 22.32 9.25
CA GLN A 114 -6.06 23.41 8.32
C GLN A 114 -5.16 23.41 7.08
N THR A 115 -3.93 22.90 7.18
CA THR A 115 -2.91 23.02 6.13
C THR A 115 -2.54 21.70 5.47
N CYS A 116 -2.84 20.57 6.11
CA CYS A 116 -2.57 19.23 5.63
C CYS A 116 -3.79 18.31 5.82
N SER A 117 -3.66 17.02 5.48
CA SER A 117 -4.72 16.07 5.79
C SER A 117 -4.91 15.93 7.30
N GLN A 118 -6.16 15.66 7.73
CA GLN A 118 -6.45 15.43 9.16
C GLN A 118 -5.56 14.33 9.75
N LYS A 119 -5.30 13.25 9.00
CA LYS A 119 -4.39 12.19 9.43
C LYS A 119 -3.00 12.74 9.75
N ILE A 120 -2.42 13.51 8.84
CA ILE A 120 -1.07 14.08 9.02
C ILE A 120 -1.07 15.07 10.20
N HIS A 121 -2.11 15.90 10.33
CA HIS A 121 -2.25 16.80 11.48
C HIS A 121 -2.21 16.02 12.80
N ASN A 122 -2.97 14.94 12.90
CA ASN A 122 -2.99 14.07 14.06
C ASN A 122 -1.60 13.45 14.35
N LEU A 123 -0.89 13.00 13.30
CA LEU A 123 0.45 12.42 13.45
C LEU A 123 1.48 13.46 13.91
N LEU A 124 1.42 14.68 13.39
CA LEU A 124 2.29 15.78 13.80
C LEU A 124 2.02 16.23 15.23
N TYR A 125 0.75 16.28 15.65
CA TYR A 125 0.36 16.55 17.02
C TYR A 125 0.99 15.56 18.01
N CYS A 126 1.02 14.28 17.66
CA CYS A 126 1.73 13.27 18.44
C CYS A 126 3.24 13.44 18.38
N TYR A 127 3.81 13.71 17.19
CA TYR A 127 5.25 13.90 17.02
C TYR A 127 5.81 15.03 17.91
N GLU A 128 5.11 16.14 18.05
CA GLU A 128 5.51 17.25 18.91
C GLU A 128 5.57 16.90 20.41
N ARG A 129 4.96 15.77 20.80
CA ARG A 129 4.90 15.27 22.18
C ARG A 129 5.80 14.09 22.46
N ILE A 130 6.61 13.70 21.45
CA ILE A 130 7.55 12.60 21.60
C ILE A 130 8.73 13.04 22.46
N SER A 131 8.97 12.29 23.54
CA SER A 131 10.14 12.47 24.40
C SER A 131 11.44 12.03 23.73
N SER A 132 12.56 12.53 24.22
CA SER A 132 13.87 12.30 23.60
C SER A 132 14.37 10.85 23.68
N ASP A 133 13.79 10.05 24.53
CA ASP A 133 14.10 8.62 24.76
C ASP A 133 13.38 7.67 23.79
N ILE A 134 12.49 8.19 22.93
CA ILE A 134 11.83 7.39 21.88
C ILE A 134 12.75 7.27 20.66
N ASP A 135 13.06 6.03 20.29
CA ASP A 135 13.92 5.73 19.14
C ASP A 135 13.15 5.64 17.81
N VAL A 136 11.92 5.08 17.85
CA VAL A 136 11.14 4.73 16.67
C VAL A 136 9.69 5.19 16.81
N MET A 137 9.15 5.75 15.72
CA MET A 137 7.71 5.93 15.50
C MET A 137 7.19 4.83 14.60
N ALA A 138 6.18 4.11 15.02
CA ALA A 138 5.39 3.20 14.23
C ALA A 138 3.99 3.81 14.01
N PHE A 139 3.45 3.66 12.80
CA PHE A 139 2.14 4.18 12.42
C PHE A 139 1.27 3.06 11.90
N ALA A 140 0.02 3.02 12.35
CA ALA A 140 -0.99 2.08 11.90
C ALA A 140 -2.32 2.81 11.67
N ASP A 141 -3.08 2.45 10.65
CA ASP A 141 -4.46 2.93 10.48
C ASP A 141 -5.39 2.18 11.45
N SER A 142 -6.47 2.81 11.91
CA SER A 142 -7.45 2.21 12.84
C SER A 142 -8.33 1.14 12.19
N ASP A 143 -8.30 1.03 10.87
CA ASP A 143 -9.09 0.08 10.07
C ASP A 143 -8.32 -1.22 9.71
N ILE A 144 -7.25 -1.52 10.46
CA ILE A 144 -6.47 -2.75 10.28
C ILE A 144 -6.40 -3.58 11.56
N CYS A 145 -6.47 -4.89 11.44
CA CYS A 145 -6.17 -5.84 12.50
C CYS A 145 -4.75 -6.39 12.30
N VAL A 146 -3.89 -6.24 13.30
CA VAL A 146 -2.50 -6.66 13.23
C VAL A 146 -2.24 -7.91 14.07
N GLN A 147 -1.22 -8.69 13.72
CA GLN A 147 -0.78 -9.82 14.54
C GLN A 147 0.01 -9.33 15.76
N SER A 148 0.04 -10.11 16.83
CA SER A 148 0.75 -9.77 18.08
C SER A 148 2.26 -9.49 17.87
N ASN A 149 2.88 -10.03 16.85
CA ASN A 149 4.29 -9.81 16.53
C ASN A 149 4.53 -8.69 15.48
N TRP A 150 3.47 -7.97 15.07
CA TRP A 150 3.55 -6.93 14.03
C TRP A 150 4.57 -5.84 14.37
N LEU A 151 4.54 -5.32 15.62
CA LEU A 151 5.43 -4.24 16.03
C LEU A 151 6.90 -4.66 16.00
N SER A 152 7.22 -5.86 16.48
CA SER A 152 8.59 -6.41 16.43
C SER A 152 9.09 -6.57 14.97
N HIS A 153 8.20 -6.94 14.06
CA HIS A 153 8.55 -7.10 12.65
C HIS A 153 8.76 -5.76 11.95
N ILE A 154 7.88 -4.77 12.18
CA ILE A 154 7.92 -3.49 11.46
C ILE A 154 9.15 -2.66 11.85
N VAL A 155 9.59 -2.72 13.11
CA VAL A 155 10.76 -1.98 13.59
C VAL A 155 12.09 -2.65 13.21
N TYR A 156 12.11 -3.97 13.04
CA TYR A 156 13.34 -4.75 12.87
C TYR A 156 14.27 -4.32 11.71
N PRO A 157 13.78 -3.94 10.51
CA PRO A 157 14.66 -3.45 9.45
C PRO A 157 15.44 -2.20 9.83
N LEU A 158 14.87 -1.36 10.70
CA LEU A 158 15.42 -0.04 11.07
C LEU A 158 16.73 -0.13 11.86
N ARG A 159 17.13 -1.31 12.37
CA ARG A 159 18.45 -1.55 12.94
C ARG A 159 19.61 -1.35 11.95
N LYS A 160 19.32 -1.35 10.65
CA LYS A 160 20.32 -1.11 9.60
C LYS A 160 20.17 0.30 9.05
N SER A 161 21.27 1.08 9.06
CA SER A 161 21.30 2.48 8.62
C SER A 161 20.81 2.73 7.19
N LYS A 162 20.97 1.77 6.28
CA LYS A 162 20.49 1.87 4.90
C LYS A 162 18.97 1.96 4.76
N TYR A 163 18.20 1.53 5.76
CA TYR A 163 16.75 1.63 5.75
C TYR A 163 16.31 2.91 6.48
N GLY A 164 15.73 3.84 5.72
CA GLY A 164 15.15 5.06 6.27
C GLY A 164 13.78 4.83 6.89
N ALA A 165 13.00 3.90 6.30
CA ALA A 165 11.69 3.51 6.81
C ALA A 165 11.45 2.02 6.57
N ALA A 166 10.47 1.45 7.27
CA ALA A 166 9.94 0.11 7.06
C ALA A 166 8.43 0.21 6.80
N SER A 167 7.89 -0.70 5.99
CA SER A 167 6.46 -0.72 5.66
C SER A 167 5.95 -2.14 5.49
N GLY A 168 4.76 -2.39 6.06
CA GLY A 168 3.88 -3.45 5.62
C GLY A 168 3.10 -3.05 4.38
N TYR A 169 1.99 -3.73 4.16
CA TYR A 169 0.99 -3.38 3.14
C TYR A 169 -0.34 -4.03 3.46
N ARG A 170 -1.43 -3.59 2.80
CA ARG A 170 -2.73 -4.23 2.92
C ARG A 170 -3.03 -5.15 1.75
N TRP A 171 -3.81 -6.18 2.04
CA TRP A 171 -4.37 -7.09 1.05
C TRP A 171 -5.88 -7.09 1.18
N PHE A 172 -6.59 -6.72 0.12
CA PHE A 172 -8.03 -6.68 0.18
C PHE A 172 -8.63 -8.09 0.14
N VAL A 173 -9.43 -8.37 1.15
CA VAL A 173 -10.24 -9.60 1.28
C VAL A 173 -11.69 -9.19 1.07
N PRO A 174 -12.37 -9.66 0.01
CA PRO A 174 -13.75 -9.28 -0.23
C PRO A 174 -14.70 -9.75 0.86
N LYS A 175 -15.47 -8.84 1.47
CA LYS A 175 -16.64 -9.19 2.32
C LYS A 175 -17.79 -9.79 1.50
N GLN A 176 -17.89 -9.37 0.23
CA GLN A 176 -18.89 -9.85 -0.73
C GLN A 176 -18.19 -10.19 -2.05
N ASN A 177 -18.53 -11.33 -2.63
CA ASN A 177 -17.92 -11.80 -3.88
C ASN A 177 -18.61 -11.21 -5.13
N ASN A 178 -19.02 -9.94 -5.09
CA ASN A 178 -19.48 -9.23 -6.27
C ASN A 178 -18.28 -8.81 -7.15
N LEU A 179 -18.52 -8.58 -8.44
CA LEU A 179 -17.48 -8.29 -9.42
C LEU A 179 -16.63 -7.06 -9.07
N ALA A 180 -17.22 -6.02 -8.47
CA ALA A 180 -16.50 -4.80 -8.10
C ALA A 180 -15.52 -5.06 -6.95
N SER A 181 -15.92 -5.82 -5.92
CA SER A 181 -15.03 -6.21 -4.81
C SER A 181 -13.91 -7.13 -5.29
N LEU A 182 -14.21 -8.09 -6.20
CA LEU A 182 -13.20 -8.96 -6.80
C LEU A 182 -12.20 -8.17 -7.66
N ALA A 183 -12.69 -7.19 -8.44
CA ALA A 183 -11.85 -6.30 -9.23
C ALA A 183 -10.94 -5.43 -8.34
N LEU A 184 -11.49 -4.86 -7.27
CA LEU A 184 -10.72 -4.07 -6.29
C LEU A 184 -9.60 -4.90 -5.66
N ALA A 185 -9.90 -6.13 -5.23
CA ALA A 185 -8.92 -7.06 -4.68
C ALA A 185 -7.83 -7.41 -5.71
N ALA A 186 -8.19 -7.66 -6.98
CA ALA A 186 -7.23 -7.96 -8.04
C ALA A 186 -6.32 -6.76 -8.36
N ILE A 187 -6.85 -5.52 -8.39
CA ILE A 187 -6.07 -4.30 -8.59
C ILE A 187 -5.08 -4.10 -7.43
N ASN A 188 -5.54 -4.26 -6.18
CA ASN A 188 -4.68 -4.19 -5.00
C ASN A 188 -3.56 -5.25 -5.05
N ALA A 189 -3.89 -6.50 -5.42
CA ALA A 189 -2.93 -7.59 -5.55
C ALA A 189 -1.83 -7.28 -6.60
N LYS A 190 -2.19 -6.61 -7.71
CA LYS A 190 -1.23 -6.15 -8.74
C LYS A 190 -0.26 -5.11 -8.20
N VAL A 191 -0.67 -4.24 -7.29
CA VAL A 191 0.21 -3.27 -6.62
C VAL A 191 1.09 -3.99 -5.59
N ALA A 192 0.50 -4.84 -4.75
CA ALA A 192 1.21 -5.57 -3.70
C ALA A 192 2.35 -6.47 -4.25
N GLN A 193 2.20 -7.07 -5.43
CA GLN A 193 3.24 -7.91 -6.04
C GLN A 193 4.54 -7.15 -6.39
N LEU A 194 4.50 -5.81 -6.48
CA LEU A 194 5.68 -4.99 -6.77
C LEU A 194 6.59 -4.82 -5.55
N LEU A 195 6.06 -5.10 -4.35
CA LEU A 195 6.80 -4.98 -3.10
C LEU A 195 7.77 -6.16 -2.92
N GLY A 196 8.97 -5.86 -2.44
CA GLY A 196 10.00 -6.89 -2.28
C GLY A 196 11.34 -6.34 -1.81
N ASN A 197 12.42 -7.05 -2.11
CA ASN A 197 13.79 -6.58 -1.86
C ASN A 197 14.23 -5.62 -2.96
N THR A 198 13.64 -4.46 -3.01
CA THR A 198 13.87 -3.46 -4.06
C THR A 198 13.95 -2.04 -3.50
N ARG A 199 14.63 -1.14 -4.22
CA ARG A 199 14.66 0.30 -3.92
C ARG A 199 13.38 1.03 -4.36
N PHE A 200 12.50 0.36 -5.11
CA PHE A 200 11.28 0.95 -5.64
C PHE A 200 10.09 0.89 -4.67
N ASN A 201 10.21 0.18 -3.53
CA ASN A 201 9.16 0.13 -2.52
C ASN A 201 8.68 1.53 -2.15
N GLN A 202 7.37 1.67 -1.94
CA GLN A 202 6.75 2.81 -1.28
C GLN A 202 6.26 2.37 0.10
N ALA A 203 6.27 3.27 1.06
CA ALA A 203 5.60 3.03 2.33
C ALA A 203 4.08 3.05 2.13
N TRP A 204 3.38 2.41 3.03
CA TRP A 204 1.94 2.51 3.19
C TRP A 204 1.62 3.00 4.60
N GLY A 205 0.89 4.11 4.68
CA GLY A 205 0.62 4.82 5.94
C GLY A 205 -0.16 4.03 6.98
N GLY A 206 -0.86 2.95 6.56
CA GLY A 206 -1.57 2.06 7.47
C GLY A 206 -0.69 1.02 8.17
N SER A 207 0.59 0.88 7.78
CA SER A 207 1.56 0.00 8.44
C SER A 207 2.97 0.44 8.07
N MET A 208 3.55 1.38 8.81
CA MET A 208 4.91 1.85 8.56
C MET A 208 5.64 2.25 9.85
N ALA A 209 6.97 2.32 9.80
CA ALA A 209 7.79 2.78 10.90
C ALA A 209 9.02 3.53 10.40
N ILE A 210 9.51 4.48 11.21
CA ILE A 210 10.69 5.28 10.95
C ILE A 210 11.42 5.59 12.26
N ARG A 211 12.75 5.68 12.25
CA ARG A 211 13.49 6.20 13.40
C ARG A 211 13.24 7.68 13.57
N VAL A 212 13.15 8.15 14.82
CA VAL A 212 12.91 9.57 15.16
C VAL A 212 14.07 10.47 14.66
N ASP A 213 15.32 10.02 14.78
CA ASP A 213 16.48 10.75 14.26
C ASP A 213 16.45 10.93 12.74
N VAL A 214 16.02 9.88 12.01
CA VAL A 214 15.87 9.92 10.56
C VAL A 214 14.70 10.82 10.15
N PHE A 215 13.57 10.77 10.87
CA PHE A 215 12.42 11.65 10.62
C PHE A 215 12.82 13.13 10.70
N ARG A 216 13.54 13.50 11.76
CA ARG A 216 14.09 14.85 11.97
C ARG A 216 15.11 15.23 10.90
N LYS A 217 16.06 14.34 10.60
CA LYS A 217 17.11 14.58 9.60
C LYS A 217 16.55 14.79 8.20
N LEU A 218 15.46 14.12 7.86
CA LEU A 218 14.76 14.26 6.57
C LEU A 218 13.85 15.49 6.52
N GLY A 219 13.64 16.19 7.63
CA GLY A 219 12.75 17.36 7.73
C GLY A 219 11.29 17.03 7.48
N LEU A 220 10.84 15.84 7.87
CA LEU A 220 9.45 15.40 7.65
C LEU A 220 8.45 16.23 8.46
N ASP A 221 8.86 16.78 9.60
CA ASP A 221 8.14 17.78 10.40
C ASP A 221 7.82 19.06 9.62
N LYS A 222 8.66 19.41 8.64
CA LYS A 222 8.48 20.59 7.76
C LYS A 222 7.77 20.25 6.44
N ILE A 223 7.84 18.99 6.00
CA ILE A 223 7.24 18.50 4.76
C ILE A 223 5.75 18.17 4.99
N TRP A 224 5.44 17.42 6.03
CA TRP A 224 4.11 16.90 6.30
C TRP A 224 3.03 17.97 6.47
N PRO A 225 3.28 19.15 7.10
CA PRO A 225 2.26 20.21 7.20
C PRO A 225 1.72 20.73 5.86
N LYS A 226 2.35 20.37 4.75
CA LYS A 226 2.01 20.84 3.39
C LYS A 226 1.58 19.72 2.45
N THR A 227 1.31 18.51 2.97
CA THR A 227 1.05 17.32 2.14
C THR A 227 -0.28 16.64 2.47
N LEU A 228 -0.80 15.90 1.49
CA LEU A 228 -1.98 15.05 1.70
C LEU A 228 -1.62 13.65 2.19
N SER A 229 -0.52 13.07 1.67
CA SER A 229 -0.11 11.68 1.89
C SER A 229 1.13 11.63 2.77
N ASP A 230 0.98 11.07 3.96
CA ASP A 230 2.05 10.80 4.91
C ASP A 230 3.11 9.83 4.35
N ASP A 231 2.66 8.76 3.71
CA ASP A 231 3.47 7.65 3.24
C ASP A 231 4.26 7.95 1.95
N LEU A 232 3.64 8.57 0.94
CA LEU A 232 4.33 8.92 -0.29
C LEU A 232 5.32 10.07 -0.09
N SER A 233 5.00 11.04 0.78
CA SER A 233 5.92 12.12 1.13
C SER A 233 7.13 11.59 1.95
N LEU A 234 6.89 10.69 2.91
CA LEU A 234 7.94 9.97 3.64
C LEU A 234 8.81 9.16 2.68
N SER A 235 8.20 8.37 1.80
CA SER A 235 8.92 7.55 0.82
C SER A 235 9.80 8.39 -0.11
N ARG A 236 9.29 9.55 -0.53
CA ARG A 236 10.04 10.50 -1.36
C ARG A 236 11.25 11.08 -0.61
N ALA A 237 11.07 11.50 0.63
CA ALA A 237 12.16 12.04 1.47
C ALA A 237 13.25 10.98 1.73
N VAL A 238 12.85 9.76 2.10
CA VAL A 238 13.74 8.61 2.29
C VAL A 238 14.57 8.33 1.03
N LYS A 239 13.91 8.24 -0.14
CA LYS A 239 14.61 7.96 -1.41
C LYS A 239 15.50 9.10 -1.87
N LYS A 240 15.10 10.35 -1.64
CA LYS A 240 15.93 11.54 -1.96
C LYS A 240 17.22 11.56 -1.14
N ALA A 241 17.19 11.03 0.08
CA ALA A 241 18.37 10.87 0.95
C ALA A 241 19.20 9.61 0.62
N GLY A 242 18.92 8.89 -0.46
CA GLY A 242 19.63 7.66 -0.84
C GLY A 242 19.28 6.43 0.01
N LEU A 243 18.33 6.56 0.95
CA LEU A 243 17.87 5.49 1.82
C LEU A 243 16.78 4.63 1.15
N ILE A 244 16.47 3.51 1.78
CA ILE A 244 15.52 2.51 1.25
C ILE A 244 14.32 2.38 2.19
N VAL A 245 13.11 2.25 1.61
CA VAL A 245 11.93 1.77 2.32
C VAL A 245 11.95 0.24 2.30
N ALA A 246 12.06 -0.38 3.47
CA ALA A 246 12.05 -1.84 3.60
C ALA A 246 10.61 -2.37 3.55
N PHE A 247 10.30 -3.29 2.66
CA PHE A 247 9.06 -4.06 2.74
C PHE A 247 9.19 -5.17 3.79
N VAL A 248 8.17 -5.26 4.66
CA VAL A 248 8.11 -6.22 5.76
C VAL A 248 6.93 -7.18 5.53
N PRO A 249 7.15 -8.35 4.93
CA PRO A 249 6.07 -9.27 4.57
C PRO A 249 5.21 -9.75 5.74
N ALA A 250 5.78 -9.88 6.94
CA ALA A 250 5.03 -10.25 8.15
C ALA A 250 4.05 -9.15 8.61
N CYS A 251 4.18 -7.93 8.09
CA CYS A 251 3.28 -6.82 8.32
C CYS A 251 2.30 -6.60 7.14
N LEU A 252 2.10 -7.62 6.30
CA LEU A 252 0.98 -7.65 5.37
C LEU A 252 -0.29 -7.93 6.18
N VAL A 253 -1.28 -7.04 6.10
CA VAL A 253 -2.55 -7.15 6.84
C VAL A 253 -3.72 -7.39 5.89
N ALA A 254 -4.71 -8.14 6.36
CA ALA A 254 -5.98 -8.28 5.67
C ALA A 254 -6.83 -7.00 5.90
N SER A 255 -7.44 -6.51 4.83
CA SER A 255 -8.43 -5.43 4.88
C SER A 255 -9.71 -5.96 4.24
N HIS A 256 -10.75 -6.11 5.06
CA HIS A 256 -12.02 -6.68 4.61
C HIS A 256 -12.90 -5.59 3.98
N GLU A 257 -13.10 -5.68 2.66
CA GLU A 257 -13.77 -4.64 1.88
C GLU A 257 -14.95 -5.19 1.08
N ALA A 258 -16.00 -4.41 1.00
CA ALA A 258 -17.05 -4.57 0.00
C ALA A 258 -17.12 -3.30 -0.84
N ALA A 259 -17.25 -3.42 -2.14
CA ALA A 259 -17.28 -2.27 -3.03
C ALA A 259 -18.35 -2.43 -4.11
N THR A 260 -18.99 -1.32 -4.44
CA THR A 260 -19.72 -1.10 -5.69
C THR A 260 -18.75 -0.60 -6.76
N TRP A 261 -19.17 -0.63 -8.03
CA TRP A 261 -18.36 -0.08 -9.13
C TRP A 261 -18.03 1.40 -8.94
N ARG A 262 -18.93 2.18 -8.37
CA ARG A 262 -18.73 3.59 -8.08
C ARG A 262 -17.63 3.78 -7.02
N GLU A 263 -17.71 3.05 -5.92
CA GLU A 263 -16.73 3.10 -4.84
C GLU A 263 -15.35 2.62 -5.30
N LEU A 264 -15.28 1.55 -6.09
CA LEU A 264 -14.04 1.08 -6.71
C LEU A 264 -13.40 2.19 -7.56
N PHE A 265 -14.22 2.85 -8.42
CA PHE A 265 -13.71 3.91 -9.28
C PHE A 265 -13.23 5.13 -8.48
N GLU A 266 -14.04 5.61 -7.54
CA GLU A 266 -13.72 6.77 -6.69
C GLU A 266 -12.46 6.50 -5.86
N PHE A 267 -12.39 5.33 -5.21
CA PHE A 267 -11.24 4.90 -4.41
C PHE A 267 -9.96 4.80 -5.27
N SER A 268 -10.00 4.01 -6.35
CA SER A 268 -8.82 3.75 -7.17
C SER A 268 -8.33 5.02 -7.87
N ARG A 269 -9.25 5.83 -8.43
CA ARG A 269 -8.92 7.11 -9.04
C ARG A 269 -8.25 8.06 -8.05
N ARG A 270 -8.76 8.12 -6.81
CA ARG A 270 -8.16 8.92 -5.74
C ARG A 270 -6.74 8.46 -5.45
N GLN A 271 -6.50 7.14 -5.28
CA GLN A 271 -5.18 6.59 -5.00
C GLN A 271 -4.19 6.89 -6.14
N PHE A 272 -4.59 6.69 -7.39
CA PHE A 272 -3.73 6.99 -8.54
C PHE A 272 -3.50 8.49 -8.73
N MET A 273 -4.48 9.35 -8.42
CA MET A 273 -4.31 10.81 -8.47
C MET A 273 -3.33 11.31 -7.40
N ILE A 274 -3.43 10.83 -6.17
CA ILE A 274 -2.47 11.13 -5.09
C ILE A 274 -1.07 10.65 -5.52
N THR A 275 -0.97 9.44 -6.08
CA THR A 275 0.30 8.90 -6.58
C THR A 275 0.88 9.76 -7.71
N ARG A 276 0.04 10.22 -8.66
CA ARG A 276 0.48 11.10 -9.74
C ARG A 276 1.13 12.38 -9.24
N VAL A 277 0.53 13.01 -8.24
CA VAL A 277 1.02 14.28 -7.70
C VAL A 277 2.20 14.06 -6.75
N SER A 278 2.10 13.13 -5.81
CA SER A 278 3.11 12.93 -4.74
C SER A 278 4.30 12.08 -5.17
N ALA A 279 4.11 11.12 -6.10
CA ALA A 279 5.12 10.21 -6.60
C ALA A 279 5.03 10.02 -8.14
N PRO A 280 5.23 11.06 -8.96
CA PRO A 280 4.97 11.04 -10.39
C PRO A 280 5.72 9.94 -11.14
N LYS A 281 6.96 9.61 -10.76
CA LYS A 281 7.71 8.49 -11.36
C LYS A 281 7.01 7.15 -11.17
N THR A 282 6.36 6.93 -10.03
CA THR A 282 5.58 5.71 -9.76
C THR A 282 4.32 5.66 -10.61
N TRP A 283 3.65 6.80 -10.79
CA TRP A 283 2.47 6.89 -11.63
C TRP A 283 2.81 6.63 -13.11
N TRP A 284 3.86 7.25 -13.64
CA TRP A 284 4.35 7.00 -15.00
C TRP A 284 4.76 5.53 -15.21
N PHE A 285 5.43 4.93 -14.22
CA PHE A 285 5.73 3.50 -14.26
C PHE A 285 4.44 2.65 -14.33
N GLY A 286 3.41 2.99 -13.55
CA GLY A 286 2.11 2.33 -13.59
C GLY A 286 1.45 2.46 -14.97
N LEU A 287 1.44 3.66 -15.57
CA LEU A 287 0.87 3.91 -16.89
C LEU A 287 1.59 3.12 -17.98
N PHE A 288 2.92 3.24 -18.05
CA PHE A 288 3.70 2.56 -19.10
C PHE A 288 3.70 1.04 -18.95
N SER A 289 3.76 0.51 -17.73
CA SER A 289 3.65 -0.94 -17.52
C SER A 289 2.25 -1.47 -17.83
N GLY A 290 1.20 -0.69 -17.59
CA GLY A 290 -0.17 -1.01 -18.01
C GLY A 290 -0.31 -1.05 -19.54
N LEU A 291 0.15 0.01 -20.22
CA LEU A 291 0.17 0.07 -21.69
C LEU A 291 0.98 -1.09 -22.27
N TYR A 292 2.19 -1.33 -21.76
CA TYR A 292 3.05 -2.43 -22.18
C TYR A 292 2.35 -3.79 -22.05
N SER A 293 1.64 -4.02 -20.92
CA SER A 293 0.89 -5.25 -20.71
C SER A 293 -0.25 -5.43 -21.71
N ILE A 294 -0.99 -4.36 -22.01
CA ILE A 294 -2.13 -4.40 -22.94
C ILE A 294 -1.65 -4.57 -24.38
N LEU A 295 -0.65 -3.79 -24.78
CA LEU A 295 -0.07 -3.89 -26.13
C LEU A 295 0.58 -5.24 -26.37
N GLY A 296 1.31 -5.78 -25.39
CA GLY A 296 1.98 -7.08 -25.46
C GLY A 296 1.02 -8.28 -25.57
N ILE A 297 -0.21 -8.17 -25.07
CA ILE A 297 -1.23 -9.21 -25.25
C ILE A 297 -2.07 -8.91 -26.49
N TRP A 298 -2.78 -7.77 -26.52
CA TRP A 298 -3.85 -7.54 -27.47
C TRP A 298 -3.37 -7.03 -28.84
N ALA A 299 -2.48 -6.01 -28.87
CA ALA A 299 -1.95 -5.51 -30.12
C ALA A 299 -1.04 -6.55 -30.78
N ALA A 300 -0.21 -7.25 -29.99
CA ALA A 300 0.64 -8.32 -30.52
C ALA A 300 -0.18 -9.52 -31.01
N ALA A 301 -1.30 -9.86 -30.37
CA ALA A 301 -2.23 -10.89 -30.87
C ALA A 301 -2.86 -10.47 -32.21
N GLY A 302 -3.30 -9.22 -32.35
CA GLY A 302 -3.81 -8.68 -33.60
C GLY A 302 -2.76 -8.75 -34.74
N LEU A 303 -1.50 -8.38 -34.42
CA LEU A 303 -0.39 -8.50 -35.39
C LEU A 303 -0.09 -9.96 -35.75
N ALA A 304 -0.17 -10.90 -34.80
CA ALA A 304 0.02 -12.32 -35.07
C ALA A 304 -1.08 -12.88 -35.99
N ILE A 305 -2.34 -12.50 -35.76
CA ILE A 305 -3.47 -12.88 -36.64
C ILE A 305 -3.26 -12.32 -38.03
N TYR A 306 -2.87 -11.05 -38.18
CA TYR A 306 -2.60 -10.42 -39.44
C TYR A 306 -1.43 -11.11 -40.16
N ALA A 307 -0.31 -11.40 -39.46
CA ALA A 307 0.85 -12.12 -40.03
C ALA A 307 0.45 -13.52 -40.50
N GLY A 308 -0.45 -14.21 -39.83
CA GLY A 308 -1.01 -15.50 -40.25
C GLY A 308 -1.84 -15.38 -41.53
N ALA A 309 -2.69 -14.34 -41.63
CA ALA A 309 -3.53 -14.12 -42.79
C ALA A 309 -2.73 -13.83 -44.07
N ILE A 310 -1.55 -13.16 -43.98
CA ILE A 310 -0.65 -12.89 -45.08
C ILE A 310 0.45 -13.94 -45.24
N GLN A 311 0.40 -15.03 -44.48
CA GLN A 311 1.42 -16.10 -44.51
C GLN A 311 2.86 -15.58 -44.34
N HIS A 312 3.04 -14.63 -43.41
CA HIS A 312 4.32 -13.98 -43.16
C HIS A 312 5.39 -15.00 -42.70
N GLU A 313 6.59 -14.95 -43.23
CA GLU A 313 7.71 -15.87 -42.94
C GLU A 313 8.06 -15.96 -41.43
N HIS A 314 7.88 -14.86 -40.69
CA HIS A 314 8.16 -14.80 -39.22
C HIS A 314 6.92 -14.99 -38.35
N LEU A 315 5.89 -15.69 -38.84
CA LEU A 315 4.63 -15.93 -38.07
C LEU A 315 4.87 -16.43 -36.65
N LEU A 316 5.83 -17.35 -36.47
CA LEU A 316 6.17 -17.89 -35.14
C LEU A 316 6.63 -16.82 -34.17
N LEU A 317 7.38 -15.82 -34.60
CA LEU A 317 7.81 -14.70 -33.77
C LEU A 317 6.62 -13.79 -33.38
N PHE A 318 5.73 -13.51 -34.36
CA PHE A 318 4.51 -12.74 -34.09
C PHE A 318 3.61 -13.44 -33.08
N ALA A 319 3.48 -14.76 -33.14
CA ALA A 319 2.69 -15.55 -32.19
C ALA A 319 3.38 -15.69 -30.82
N ALA A 320 4.71 -15.73 -30.78
CA ALA A 320 5.47 -15.89 -29.53
C ALA A 320 5.26 -14.72 -28.57
N VAL A 321 5.17 -13.48 -29.05
CA VAL A 321 5.02 -12.28 -28.20
C VAL A 321 3.75 -12.34 -27.34
N PRO A 322 2.52 -12.43 -27.89
CA PRO A 322 1.31 -12.47 -27.08
C PRO A 322 1.27 -13.70 -26.18
N ILE A 323 1.78 -14.84 -26.61
CA ILE A 323 1.84 -16.06 -25.79
C ILE A 323 2.75 -15.85 -24.56
N VAL A 324 3.95 -15.32 -24.74
CA VAL A 324 4.89 -15.04 -23.65
C VAL A 324 4.31 -14.01 -22.68
N PHE A 325 3.62 -12.98 -23.17
CA PHE A 325 2.95 -12.00 -22.34
C PHE A 325 1.80 -12.60 -21.55
N PHE A 326 0.95 -13.38 -22.21
CA PHE A 326 -0.18 -14.04 -21.55
C PHE A 326 0.29 -14.99 -20.46
N VAL A 327 1.18 -15.92 -20.80
CA VAL A 327 1.73 -16.91 -19.84
C VAL A 327 2.50 -16.21 -18.72
N GLY A 328 3.33 -15.22 -19.05
CA GLY A 328 4.08 -14.47 -18.05
C GLY A 328 3.19 -13.73 -17.05
N GLN A 329 2.11 -13.10 -17.51
CA GLN A 329 1.15 -12.43 -16.62
C GLN A 329 0.32 -13.43 -15.80
N LEU A 330 -0.07 -14.58 -16.39
CA LEU A 330 -0.73 -15.67 -15.66
C LEU A 330 0.15 -16.19 -14.52
N VAL A 331 1.42 -16.48 -14.79
CA VAL A 331 2.37 -16.94 -13.77
C VAL A 331 2.54 -15.87 -12.67
N ARG A 332 2.59 -14.59 -13.03
CA ARG A 332 2.65 -13.49 -12.04
C ARG A 332 1.39 -13.45 -11.18
N ALA A 333 0.20 -13.69 -11.76
CA ALA A 333 -1.06 -13.80 -11.01
C ALA A 333 -1.00 -14.96 -10.01
N ILE A 334 -0.57 -16.13 -10.44
CA ILE A 334 -0.40 -17.30 -9.58
C ILE A 334 0.58 -17.04 -8.44
N LEU A 335 1.73 -16.42 -8.73
CA LEU A 335 2.77 -16.13 -7.72
C LEU A 335 2.26 -15.19 -6.64
N ARG A 336 1.55 -14.08 -7.01
CA ARG A 336 1.03 -13.14 -6.01
C ARG A 336 -0.07 -13.77 -5.14
N GLN A 337 -0.94 -14.60 -5.72
CA GLN A 337 -1.97 -15.30 -4.96
C GLN A 337 -1.37 -16.39 -4.03
N ARG A 338 -0.35 -17.10 -4.48
CA ARG A 338 0.41 -18.02 -3.63
C ARG A 338 1.14 -17.31 -2.50
N MET A 339 1.66 -16.10 -2.75
CA MET A 339 2.27 -15.27 -1.72
C MET A 339 1.24 -14.91 -0.64
N ALA A 340 0.12 -14.32 -1.04
CA ALA A 340 -0.94 -13.93 -0.10
C ALA A 340 -1.48 -15.11 0.70
N GLY A 341 -1.74 -16.25 0.05
CA GLY A 341 -2.22 -17.45 0.72
C GLY A 341 -1.23 -18.06 1.73
N ARG A 342 0.07 -17.69 1.67
CA ARG A 342 1.08 -18.07 2.67
C ARG A 342 1.26 -17.04 3.78
N LEU A 343 1.10 -15.76 3.48
CA LEU A 343 1.27 -14.68 4.44
C LEU A 343 -0.01 -14.47 5.27
N LEU A 344 -1.17 -14.73 4.70
CA LEU A 344 -2.50 -14.55 5.28
C LEU A 344 -3.23 -15.91 5.36
N GLU A 345 -2.64 -16.87 6.04
CA GLU A 345 -3.18 -18.25 6.11
C GLU A 345 -4.60 -18.32 6.69
N ARG A 346 -4.91 -17.46 7.67
CA ARG A 346 -6.25 -17.37 8.29
C ARG A 346 -7.32 -16.92 7.30
N GLU A 347 -6.96 -16.07 6.34
CA GLU A 347 -7.86 -15.49 5.34
C GLU A 347 -8.01 -16.36 4.07
N ARG A 348 -7.31 -17.47 4.00
CA ARG A 348 -7.21 -18.29 2.79
C ARG A 348 -8.56 -18.77 2.24
N ARG A 349 -9.53 -19.02 3.13
CA ARG A 349 -10.89 -19.42 2.73
C ARG A 349 -11.66 -18.25 2.14
N ALA A 350 -11.63 -17.09 2.79
CA ALA A 350 -12.30 -15.87 2.35
C ALA A 350 -11.74 -15.35 0.99
N MET A 351 -10.43 -15.54 0.76
CA MET A 351 -9.77 -15.11 -0.48
C MET A 351 -10.01 -16.01 -1.70
N ARG A 352 -10.69 -17.17 -1.61
CA ARG A 352 -10.79 -18.14 -2.70
C ARG A 352 -11.38 -17.56 -3.98
N ALA A 353 -12.50 -16.85 -3.87
CA ALA A 353 -13.16 -16.22 -5.02
C ALA A 353 -12.28 -15.13 -5.65
N ALA A 354 -11.65 -14.27 -4.85
CA ALA A 354 -10.74 -13.25 -5.33
C ALA A 354 -9.49 -13.84 -5.99
N CYS A 355 -8.96 -14.93 -5.44
CA CYS A 355 -7.85 -15.68 -6.03
C CYS A 355 -8.21 -16.23 -7.41
N ALA A 356 -9.36 -16.90 -7.53
CA ALA A 356 -9.85 -17.43 -8.81
C ALA A 356 -10.10 -16.30 -9.81
N ALA A 357 -10.78 -15.22 -9.41
CA ALA A 357 -11.06 -14.06 -10.26
C ALA A 357 -9.77 -13.39 -10.76
N ASP A 358 -8.76 -13.23 -9.90
CA ASP A 358 -7.49 -12.64 -10.28
C ASP A 358 -6.70 -13.51 -11.26
N ILE A 359 -6.70 -14.85 -11.08
CA ILE A 359 -5.98 -15.77 -11.96
C ILE A 359 -6.70 -15.95 -13.31
N LEU A 360 -8.02 -16.05 -13.32
CA LEU A 360 -8.78 -16.31 -14.55
C LEU A 360 -8.98 -15.07 -15.41
N ALA A 361 -9.08 -13.88 -14.78
CA ALA A 361 -9.37 -12.62 -15.47
C ALA A 361 -8.23 -11.58 -15.34
N PHE A 362 -6.97 -12.01 -15.13
CA PHE A 362 -5.83 -11.11 -14.94
C PHE A 362 -5.68 -10.07 -16.06
N TRP A 363 -6.00 -10.44 -17.29
CA TRP A 363 -5.96 -9.58 -18.47
C TRP A 363 -7.04 -8.49 -18.44
N LEU A 364 -8.26 -8.82 -17.97
CA LEU A 364 -9.35 -7.87 -17.81
C LEU A 364 -9.02 -6.85 -16.69
N TRP A 365 -8.52 -7.33 -15.57
CA TRP A 365 -8.09 -6.45 -14.46
C TRP A 365 -6.91 -5.56 -14.82
N SER A 366 -6.06 -5.98 -15.78
CA SER A 366 -5.01 -5.12 -16.32
C SER A 366 -5.58 -3.97 -17.13
N LEU A 367 -6.58 -4.24 -17.95
CA LEU A 367 -7.29 -3.21 -18.72
C LEU A 367 -8.02 -2.22 -17.80
N LEU A 368 -8.78 -2.75 -16.83
CA LEU A 368 -9.49 -1.90 -15.86
C LEU A 368 -8.51 -1.01 -15.08
N MET A 369 -7.40 -1.58 -14.60
CA MET A 369 -6.36 -0.80 -13.89
C MET A 369 -5.79 0.30 -14.77
N LEU A 370 -5.52 0.03 -16.06
CA LEU A 370 -5.04 1.04 -17.00
C LEU A 370 -6.06 2.18 -17.18
N VAL A 371 -7.35 1.86 -17.35
CA VAL A 371 -8.43 2.85 -17.43
C VAL A 371 -8.47 3.72 -16.17
N LEU A 372 -8.34 3.13 -14.99
CA LEU A 372 -8.32 3.85 -13.72
C LEU A 372 -7.10 4.77 -13.59
N ILE A 373 -5.91 4.31 -14.03
CA ILE A 373 -4.70 5.15 -14.08
C ILE A 373 -4.90 6.33 -15.04
N ILE A 374 -5.40 6.09 -16.25
CA ILE A 374 -5.67 7.14 -17.24
C ILE A 374 -6.69 8.14 -16.70
N SER A 375 -7.77 7.67 -16.06
CA SER A 375 -8.79 8.55 -15.46
C SER A 375 -8.20 9.50 -14.42
N SER A 376 -7.14 9.09 -13.72
CA SER A 376 -6.44 9.89 -12.72
C SER A 376 -5.49 10.94 -13.33
N ALA A 377 -5.24 10.91 -14.65
CA ALA A 377 -4.45 11.92 -15.35
C ALA A 377 -5.11 13.30 -15.31
N PHE A 378 -6.44 13.34 -15.15
CA PHE A 378 -7.22 14.55 -15.19
C PHE A 378 -7.68 14.99 -13.80
N GLY A 379 -7.74 16.32 -13.57
CA GLY A 379 -8.14 16.90 -12.31
C GLY A 379 -7.01 16.92 -11.26
N ARG A 380 -7.28 17.61 -10.15
CA ARG A 380 -6.37 17.75 -9.00
C ARG A 380 -7.09 17.78 -7.66
N THR A 381 -8.40 17.59 -7.64
CA THR A 381 -9.20 17.62 -6.41
C THR A 381 -9.57 16.21 -6.00
N VAL A 382 -9.36 15.89 -4.74
CA VAL A 382 -9.73 14.61 -4.11
C VAL A 382 -10.63 14.87 -2.92
N CYS A 383 -11.62 14.00 -2.70
CA CYS A 383 -12.41 13.97 -1.48
C CYS A 383 -11.94 12.78 -0.62
N TRP A 384 -11.58 13.05 0.64
CA TRP A 384 -11.15 12.02 1.57
C TRP A 384 -11.82 12.22 2.94
N ARG A 385 -12.60 11.22 3.36
CA ARG A 385 -13.40 11.25 4.60
C ARG A 385 -14.20 12.56 4.76
N GLY A 386 -14.88 12.98 3.69
CA GLY A 386 -15.75 14.15 3.68
C GLY A 386 -15.04 15.51 3.62
N ILE A 387 -13.73 15.56 3.46
CA ILE A 387 -12.96 16.79 3.26
C ILE A 387 -12.42 16.84 1.83
N ARG A 388 -12.55 18.00 1.18
CA ARG A 388 -12.02 18.24 -0.17
C ARG A 388 -10.64 18.84 -0.09
N TYR A 389 -9.72 18.29 -0.89
CA TYR A 389 -8.34 18.73 -1.00
C TYR A 389 -7.99 18.98 -2.45
N LYS A 390 -7.38 20.12 -2.75
CA LYS A 390 -6.81 20.44 -4.05
C LYS A 390 -5.30 20.22 -4.02
N LEU A 391 -4.80 19.32 -4.87
CA LEU A 391 -3.40 18.94 -4.94
C LEU A 391 -2.67 19.87 -5.93
N LEU A 392 -1.86 20.79 -5.45
CA LEU A 392 -1.07 21.70 -6.30
C LEU A 392 0.28 21.08 -6.65
N GLY A 393 0.90 20.38 -5.70
CA GLY A 393 2.20 19.76 -5.85
C GLY A 393 2.44 18.64 -4.83
N PRO A 394 3.61 17.99 -4.87
CA PRO A 394 3.95 16.92 -3.93
C PRO A 394 4.01 17.36 -2.46
N THR A 395 4.25 18.66 -2.24
CA THR A 395 4.36 19.30 -0.92
C THR A 395 3.53 20.60 -0.91
N GLU A 396 2.42 20.62 -1.61
CA GLU A 396 1.55 21.79 -1.70
C GLU A 396 0.11 21.36 -1.93
N ILE A 397 -0.77 21.65 -0.96
CA ILE A 397 -2.19 21.35 -1.02
C ILE A 397 -3.01 22.52 -0.47
N ILE A 398 -4.27 22.61 -0.91
CA ILE A 398 -5.28 23.48 -0.33
C ILE A 398 -6.37 22.59 0.28
N VAL A 399 -6.73 22.87 1.54
CA VAL A 399 -7.88 22.27 2.21
C VAL A 399 -9.10 23.12 1.88
N GLU A 400 -10.02 22.62 1.07
CA GLU A 400 -11.21 23.36 0.60
C GLU A 400 -12.39 23.30 1.59
N GLY A 401 -12.27 22.49 2.65
CA GLY A 401 -13.31 22.32 3.67
C GLY A 401 -14.21 21.09 3.46
N PRO A 402 -15.33 20.99 4.20
CA PRO A 402 -16.26 19.88 4.10
C PRO A 402 -16.81 19.69 2.69
N SER A 403 -16.92 18.43 2.26
CA SER A 403 -17.58 18.11 0.98
C SER A 403 -19.09 18.24 1.15
N SER A 404 -19.75 18.95 0.26
CA SER A 404 -21.20 19.11 0.21
C SER A 404 -21.94 17.85 -0.31
N ARG A 405 -21.42 16.65 -0.02
CA ARG A 405 -22.06 15.37 -0.41
C ARG A 405 -22.32 14.51 0.80
#